data_3329297ff1396d25aa1b0b5c724e49b9
#
_entry.id   3329297ff1396d25aa1b0b5c724e49b9
#
_cell.length_a   1.000
_cell.length_b   1.000
_cell.length_c   1.000
_cell.angle_alpha   90.00
_cell.angle_beta   90.00
_cell.angle_gamma   90.00
#
_symmetry.space_group_name_H-M   'P 1'
#
loop_
_entity.id
_entity.type
_entity.pdbx_description
1 polymer ?
#
loop_
_entity_poly.entity_id
_entity_poly.type
_entity_poly.pdbx_seq_one_letter_code
_entity_poly.pdbx_strand_id
1 'polypeptide(L)'
;MVAFAANSVLNRWGVGSGHIGGVEFAMVRLLAGALMLVVLVLWQRGGLVWPGLQGRAAGVLGLSTYLIGFSLAYQGLDAGTGALVLFGMVQVTMFAGALLSREVVPGRRWAGAVLALAGLALIAAPGAVAFWPLALMAVAGLGWGVYSLVGRKEVDPLAATAWNFLLAVPLVLPIGLAGGPERPDATGMALAVLSGAVTSGLGYALWYAVLPQLGAARAAVAQLTVPVFAALGGAVLLAEWPGPQFWLAAALVLGGVAVASLPQRSLTNRSSQ
;
A
#
# COMPACT_ATOMS: atom_id res chain seq x y z
N MET A 1 -2.38 -4.59 -10.22
CA MET A 1 -1.79 -5.34 -9.10
C MET A 1 -0.29 -5.58 -9.28
N VAL A 2 0.19 -5.98 -10.45
CA VAL A 2 1.64 -6.13 -10.71
C VAL A 2 2.41 -4.83 -10.39
N ALA A 3 1.91 -3.66 -10.80
CA ALA A 3 2.55 -2.38 -10.47
C ALA A 3 2.69 -2.14 -8.94
N PHE A 4 1.67 -2.53 -8.16
CA PHE A 4 1.73 -2.40 -6.69
C PHE A 4 2.73 -3.40 -6.06
N ALA A 5 2.77 -4.63 -6.58
CA ALA A 5 3.76 -5.61 -6.17
C ALA A 5 5.19 -5.18 -6.54
N ALA A 6 5.37 -4.61 -7.73
CA ALA A 6 6.65 -4.10 -8.17
C ALA A 6 7.19 -2.98 -7.25
N ASN A 7 6.34 -2.17 -6.62
CA ASN A 7 6.78 -1.21 -5.61
C ASN A 7 7.53 -1.88 -4.45
N SER A 8 7.06 -3.04 -3.99
CA SER A 8 7.73 -3.81 -2.93
C SER A 8 9.09 -4.31 -3.38
N VAL A 9 9.14 -4.88 -4.59
CA VAL A 9 10.40 -5.41 -5.15
C VAL A 9 11.41 -4.31 -5.43
N LEU A 10 11.00 -3.20 -6.06
CA LEU A 10 11.89 -2.07 -6.37
C LEU A 10 12.44 -1.41 -5.10
N ASN A 11 11.58 -1.25 -4.09
CA ASN A 11 11.97 -0.68 -2.81
C ASN A 11 12.95 -1.60 -2.07
N ARG A 12 12.63 -2.90 -1.99
CA ARG A 12 13.51 -3.89 -1.37
C ARG A 12 14.85 -3.98 -2.11
N TRP A 13 14.84 -3.94 -3.44
CA TRP A 13 16.08 -3.94 -4.23
C TRP A 13 16.92 -2.70 -3.93
N GLY A 14 16.33 -1.50 -4.04
CA GLY A 14 17.06 -0.24 -3.82
C GLY A 14 17.59 -0.10 -2.40
N VAL A 15 16.71 -0.27 -1.42
CA VAL A 15 17.01 0.02 -0.01
C VAL A 15 17.67 -1.17 0.68
N GLY A 16 17.15 -2.38 0.49
CA GLY A 16 17.66 -3.59 1.15
C GLY A 16 19.02 -4.02 0.65
N SER A 17 19.39 -3.67 -0.60
CA SER A 17 20.74 -3.94 -1.16
C SER A 17 21.72 -2.77 -0.96
N GLY A 18 21.32 -1.69 -0.26
CA GLY A 18 22.20 -0.58 0.08
C GLY A 18 22.49 0.40 -1.07
N HIS A 19 21.71 0.37 -2.17
CA HIS A 19 21.88 1.30 -3.30
C HIS A 19 21.41 2.72 -2.99
N ILE A 20 20.50 2.88 -2.00
CA ILE A 20 19.93 4.16 -1.58
C ILE A 20 19.35 4.02 -0.17
N GLY A 21 19.43 5.05 0.64
CA GLY A 21 18.79 5.07 1.96
C GLY A 21 17.25 5.05 1.87
N GLY A 22 16.58 4.54 2.92
CA GLY A 22 15.13 4.38 2.91
C GLY A 22 14.38 5.71 2.81
N VAL A 23 14.83 6.76 3.48
CA VAL A 23 14.20 8.09 3.42
C VAL A 23 14.47 8.80 2.10
N GLU A 24 15.64 8.64 1.53
CA GLU A 24 16.02 9.14 0.21
C GLU A 24 15.18 8.46 -0.88
N PHE A 25 15.00 7.13 -0.78
CA PHE A 25 14.12 6.39 -1.68
C PHE A 25 12.70 6.93 -1.63
N ALA A 26 12.14 7.11 -0.41
CA ALA A 26 10.79 7.66 -0.22
C ALA A 26 10.66 9.06 -0.83
N MET A 27 11.66 9.92 -0.65
CA MET A 27 11.72 11.27 -1.20
C MET A 27 11.73 11.25 -2.74
N VAL A 28 12.66 10.51 -3.35
CA VAL A 28 12.78 10.43 -4.82
C VAL A 28 11.52 9.81 -5.43
N ARG A 29 11.00 8.75 -4.82
CA ARG A 29 9.73 8.12 -5.22
C ARG A 29 8.57 9.11 -5.17
N LEU A 30 8.47 9.92 -4.09
CA LEU A 30 7.43 10.94 -3.96
C LEU A 30 7.54 11.99 -5.07
N LEU A 31 8.74 12.54 -5.29
CA LEU A 31 8.97 13.58 -6.30
C LEU A 31 8.68 13.08 -7.72
N ALA A 32 9.19 11.90 -8.07
CA ALA A 32 8.94 11.28 -9.37
C ALA A 32 7.44 10.95 -9.57
N GLY A 33 6.78 10.47 -8.53
CA GLY A 33 5.35 10.19 -8.53
C GLY A 33 4.51 11.47 -8.65
N ALA A 34 4.86 12.52 -7.91
CA ALA A 34 4.20 13.83 -7.99
C ALA A 34 4.29 14.41 -9.41
N LEU A 35 5.51 14.41 -9.99
CA LEU A 35 5.73 14.88 -11.34
C LEU A 35 4.89 14.11 -12.36
N MET A 36 4.93 12.77 -12.30
CA MET A 36 4.16 11.91 -13.22
C MET A 36 2.65 12.17 -13.08
N LEU A 37 2.13 12.24 -11.86
CA LEU A 37 0.70 12.48 -11.61
C LEU A 37 0.27 13.87 -12.10
N VAL A 38 1.08 14.91 -11.87
CA VAL A 38 0.82 16.25 -12.38
C VAL A 38 0.74 16.24 -13.92
N VAL A 39 1.74 15.62 -14.59
CA VAL A 39 1.75 15.50 -16.05
C VAL A 39 0.50 14.78 -16.55
N LEU A 40 0.10 13.68 -15.91
CA LEU A 40 -1.10 12.93 -16.28
C LEU A 40 -2.39 13.75 -16.10
N VAL A 41 -2.51 14.46 -14.98
CA VAL A 41 -3.69 15.30 -14.72
C VAL A 41 -3.77 16.45 -15.72
N LEU A 42 -2.66 17.13 -15.97
CA LEU A 42 -2.60 18.20 -16.98
C LEU A 42 -2.95 17.69 -18.38
N TRP A 43 -2.45 16.53 -18.76
CA TRP A 43 -2.72 15.91 -20.03
C TRP A 43 -4.19 15.47 -20.19
N GLN A 44 -4.78 14.88 -19.14
CA GLN A 44 -6.14 14.36 -19.19
C GLN A 44 -7.22 15.40 -18.92
N ARG A 45 -6.93 16.42 -18.09
CA ARG A 45 -7.90 17.40 -17.57
C ARG A 45 -7.63 18.83 -18.06
N GLY A 46 -6.47 19.09 -18.67
CA GLY A 46 -6.05 20.44 -19.09
C GLY A 46 -5.70 21.37 -17.95
N GLY A 47 -5.83 20.96 -16.68
CA GLY A 47 -5.53 21.77 -15.50
C GLY A 47 -5.54 20.99 -14.20
N LEU A 48 -4.81 21.47 -13.21
CA LEU A 48 -4.74 20.87 -11.86
C LEU A 48 -5.76 21.54 -10.94
N VAL A 49 -7.01 21.08 -11.00
CA VAL A 49 -8.11 21.61 -10.19
C VAL A 49 -7.91 21.20 -8.73
N TRP A 50 -8.11 22.17 -7.81
CA TRP A 50 -8.02 21.92 -6.37
C TRP A 50 -9.21 21.10 -5.88
N PRO A 51 -9.00 19.91 -5.25
CA PRO A 51 -10.08 19.00 -4.86
C PRO A 51 -10.71 19.36 -3.49
N GLY A 52 -10.33 20.48 -2.89
CA GLY A 52 -10.83 20.91 -1.59
C GLY A 52 -10.01 20.44 -0.39
N LEU A 53 -10.36 20.96 0.79
CA LEU A 53 -9.64 20.70 2.05
C LEU A 53 -10.12 19.43 2.77
N GLN A 54 -11.33 18.96 2.48
CA GLN A 54 -11.92 17.84 3.20
C GLN A 54 -11.08 16.56 3.03
N GLY A 55 -10.66 15.96 4.15
CA GLY A 55 -9.82 14.77 4.15
C GLY A 55 -8.36 15.00 3.73
N ARG A 56 -7.99 16.20 3.28
CA ARG A 56 -6.68 16.47 2.69
C ARG A 56 -5.53 16.24 3.67
N ALA A 57 -5.65 16.74 4.90
CA ALA A 57 -4.64 16.52 5.93
C ALA A 57 -4.43 15.02 6.23
N ALA A 58 -5.51 14.26 6.39
CA ALA A 58 -5.43 12.82 6.64
C ALA A 58 -4.86 12.07 5.41
N GLY A 59 -5.21 12.49 4.19
CA GLY A 59 -4.65 11.94 2.96
C GLY A 59 -3.14 12.18 2.85
N VAL A 60 -2.68 13.41 3.08
CA VAL A 60 -1.26 13.79 3.03
C VAL A 60 -0.45 13.09 4.12
N LEU A 61 -0.93 13.10 5.37
CA LEU A 61 -0.26 12.44 6.49
C LEU A 61 -0.22 10.91 6.28
N GLY A 62 -1.33 10.31 5.88
CA GLY A 62 -1.41 8.88 5.58
C GLY A 62 -0.44 8.47 4.47
N LEU A 63 -0.38 9.24 3.38
CA LEU A 63 0.56 9.01 2.28
C LEU A 63 2.01 9.16 2.73
N SER A 64 2.35 10.23 3.46
CA SER A 64 3.71 10.47 3.96
C SER A 64 4.17 9.37 4.91
N THR A 65 3.31 8.98 5.86
CA THR A 65 3.56 7.86 6.79
C THR A 65 3.78 6.55 6.03
N TYR A 66 2.94 6.28 5.02
CA TYR A 66 3.11 5.11 4.16
C TYR A 66 4.46 5.14 3.43
N LEU A 67 4.79 6.22 2.74
CA LEU A 67 6.01 6.29 1.92
C LEU A 67 7.28 6.11 2.75
N ILE A 68 7.38 6.81 3.88
CA ILE A 68 8.56 6.74 4.76
C ILE A 68 8.64 5.38 5.44
N GLY A 69 7.57 4.94 6.10
CA GLY A 69 7.54 3.67 6.84
C GLY A 69 7.79 2.46 5.94
N PHE A 70 7.20 2.45 4.73
CA PHE A 70 7.37 1.42 3.73
C PHE A 70 8.83 1.31 3.26
N SER A 71 9.46 2.44 2.94
CA SER A 71 10.83 2.43 2.46
C SER A 71 11.83 2.05 3.54
N LEU A 72 11.65 2.56 4.77
CA LEU A 72 12.50 2.17 5.90
C LEU A 72 12.33 0.69 6.27
N ALA A 73 11.12 0.14 6.19
CA ALA A 73 10.85 -1.25 6.52
C ALA A 73 11.60 -2.22 5.59
N TYR A 74 11.78 -1.86 4.32
CA TYR A 74 12.50 -2.71 3.36
C TYR A 74 14.02 -2.76 3.53
N GLN A 75 14.56 -2.07 4.52
CA GLN A 75 15.93 -2.32 4.98
C GLN A 75 16.08 -3.73 5.59
N GLY A 76 15.01 -4.27 6.19
CA GLY A 76 15.06 -5.55 6.91
C GLY A 76 13.94 -6.54 6.60
N LEU A 77 13.02 -6.24 5.66
CA LEU A 77 11.95 -7.15 5.23
C LEU A 77 12.16 -7.58 3.80
N ASP A 78 11.90 -8.86 3.52
CA ASP A 78 11.79 -9.38 2.16
C ASP A 78 10.57 -8.77 1.45
N ALA A 79 10.62 -8.71 0.11
CA ALA A 79 9.58 -8.08 -0.71
C ALA A 79 8.18 -8.68 -0.45
N GLY A 80 8.08 -10.00 -0.35
CA GLY A 80 6.82 -10.71 -0.08
C GLY A 80 6.30 -10.45 1.33
N THR A 81 7.16 -10.58 2.34
CA THR A 81 6.82 -10.39 3.76
C THR A 81 6.35 -8.95 4.00
N GLY A 82 7.07 -7.96 3.48
CA GLY A 82 6.68 -6.56 3.59
C GLY A 82 5.31 -6.29 2.96
N ALA A 83 5.08 -6.78 1.74
CA ALA A 83 3.78 -6.64 1.08
C ALA A 83 2.64 -7.31 1.87
N LEU A 84 2.88 -8.49 2.45
CA LEU A 84 1.88 -9.21 3.23
C LEU A 84 1.49 -8.44 4.50
N VAL A 85 2.47 -7.93 5.23
CA VAL A 85 2.24 -7.11 6.44
C VAL A 85 1.52 -5.82 6.08
N LEU A 86 1.96 -5.12 5.03
CA LEU A 86 1.31 -3.89 4.57
C LEU A 86 -0.17 -4.11 4.29
N PHE A 87 -0.49 -5.06 3.40
CA PHE A 87 -1.86 -5.30 2.99
C PHE A 87 -2.72 -5.90 4.09
N GLY A 88 -2.14 -6.70 4.99
CA GLY A 88 -2.80 -7.17 6.21
C GLY A 88 -3.20 -6.00 7.12
N MET A 89 -2.29 -5.07 7.38
CA MET A 89 -2.56 -3.87 8.20
C MET A 89 -3.54 -2.90 7.53
N VAL A 90 -3.53 -2.80 6.19
CA VAL A 90 -4.55 -2.06 5.44
C VAL A 90 -5.94 -2.62 5.74
N GLN A 91 -6.11 -3.94 5.74
CA GLN A 91 -7.40 -4.56 6.04
C GLN A 91 -7.84 -4.30 7.49
N VAL A 92 -6.91 -4.38 8.45
CA VAL A 92 -7.17 -4.02 9.85
C VAL A 92 -7.65 -2.56 9.95
N THR A 93 -6.97 -1.64 9.26
CA THR A 93 -7.34 -0.21 9.26
C THR A 93 -8.70 0.02 8.62
N MET A 94 -8.98 -0.63 7.49
CA MET A 94 -10.27 -0.54 6.80
C MET A 94 -11.42 -1.09 7.68
N PHE A 95 -11.17 -2.18 8.38
CA PHE A 95 -12.11 -2.76 9.33
C PHE A 95 -12.38 -1.83 10.52
N ALA A 96 -11.31 -1.27 11.12
CA ALA A 96 -11.43 -0.29 12.19
C ALA A 96 -12.19 0.97 11.72
N GLY A 97 -11.93 1.45 10.49
CA GLY A 97 -12.66 2.56 9.88
C GLY A 97 -14.16 2.29 9.75
N ALA A 98 -14.56 1.08 9.37
CA ALA A 98 -15.97 0.69 9.31
C ALA A 98 -16.63 0.70 10.70
N LEU A 99 -15.93 0.19 11.73
CA LEU A 99 -16.43 0.23 13.12
C LEU A 99 -16.59 1.66 13.63
N LEU A 100 -15.59 2.53 13.41
CA LEU A 100 -15.65 3.94 13.82
C LEU A 100 -16.76 4.71 13.10
N SER A 101 -17.04 4.35 11.85
CA SER A 101 -18.16 4.91 11.06
C SER A 101 -19.53 4.31 11.46
N ARG A 102 -19.57 3.44 12.47
CA ARG A 102 -20.80 2.74 12.94
C ARG A 102 -21.48 1.95 11.83
N GLU A 103 -20.74 1.46 10.83
CA GLU A 103 -21.28 0.55 9.83
C GLU A 103 -21.67 -0.77 10.50
N VAL A 104 -22.77 -1.37 10.04
CA VAL A 104 -23.15 -2.73 10.47
C VAL A 104 -22.14 -3.72 9.87
N VAL A 105 -21.33 -4.30 10.74
CA VAL A 105 -20.26 -5.23 10.32
C VAL A 105 -20.77 -6.66 10.43
N PRO A 106 -20.98 -7.36 9.31
CA PRO A 106 -21.43 -8.75 9.32
C PRO A 106 -20.39 -9.70 9.91
N GLY A 107 -20.84 -10.80 10.55
CA GLY A 107 -19.98 -11.76 11.26
C GLY A 107 -18.79 -12.29 10.44
N ARG A 108 -18.96 -12.45 9.12
CA ARG A 108 -17.85 -12.85 8.22
C ARG A 108 -16.70 -11.84 8.15
N ARG A 109 -16.98 -10.52 8.29
CA ARG A 109 -15.91 -9.52 8.37
C ARG A 109 -15.13 -9.63 9.67
N TRP A 110 -15.79 -10.01 10.76
CA TRP A 110 -15.13 -10.36 12.02
C TRP A 110 -14.25 -11.61 11.88
N ALA A 111 -14.79 -12.68 11.30
CA ALA A 111 -14.02 -13.90 11.04
C ALA A 111 -12.79 -13.62 10.14
N GLY A 112 -12.98 -12.82 9.09
CA GLY A 112 -11.89 -12.40 8.21
C GLY A 112 -10.84 -11.56 8.92
N ALA A 113 -11.24 -10.63 9.80
CA ALA A 113 -10.32 -9.82 10.58
C ALA A 113 -9.50 -10.68 11.56
N VAL A 114 -10.13 -11.65 12.24
CA VAL A 114 -9.43 -12.58 13.15
C VAL A 114 -8.40 -13.43 12.39
N LEU A 115 -8.76 -13.97 11.23
CA LEU A 115 -7.84 -14.73 10.37
C LEU A 115 -6.65 -13.87 9.91
N ALA A 116 -6.92 -12.63 9.47
CA ALA A 116 -5.87 -11.72 9.06
C ALA A 116 -4.91 -11.37 10.21
N LEU A 117 -5.46 -11.09 11.41
CA LEU A 117 -4.65 -10.84 12.61
C LEU A 117 -3.84 -12.07 13.03
N ALA A 118 -4.40 -13.28 12.93
CA ALA A 118 -3.67 -14.52 13.22
C ALA A 118 -2.47 -14.72 12.25
N GLY A 119 -2.67 -14.44 10.96
CA GLY A 119 -1.59 -14.47 9.96
C GLY A 119 -0.51 -13.43 10.23
N LEU A 120 -0.89 -12.19 10.59
CA LEU A 120 0.06 -11.14 10.98
C LEU A 120 0.83 -11.51 12.27
N ALA A 121 0.15 -12.09 13.25
CA ALA A 121 0.79 -12.58 14.48
C ALA A 121 1.80 -13.69 14.19
N LEU A 122 1.52 -14.56 13.22
CA LEU A 122 2.46 -15.61 12.80
C LEU A 122 3.74 -15.01 12.19
N ILE A 123 3.64 -13.96 11.37
CA ILE A 123 4.81 -13.24 10.84
C ILE A 123 5.58 -12.52 11.96
N ALA A 124 4.84 -11.98 12.95
CA ALA A 124 5.43 -11.28 14.09
C ALA A 124 6.00 -12.21 15.19
N ALA A 125 5.93 -13.52 14.99
CA ALA A 125 6.44 -14.48 15.97
C ALA A 125 7.94 -14.26 16.25
N PRO A 126 8.39 -14.43 17.52
CA PRO A 126 9.78 -14.22 17.88
C PRO A 126 10.75 -15.02 17.00
N GLY A 127 11.80 -14.36 16.50
CA GLY A 127 12.81 -14.98 15.64
C GLY A 127 12.44 -15.09 14.16
N ALA A 128 11.19 -14.74 13.77
CA ALA A 128 10.79 -14.78 12.36
C ALA A 128 11.29 -13.55 11.57
N VAL A 129 11.13 -12.35 12.15
CA VAL A 129 11.51 -11.08 11.51
C VAL A 129 11.97 -10.09 12.58
N ALA A 130 12.86 -9.16 12.23
CA ALA A 130 13.26 -8.09 13.13
C ALA A 130 12.08 -7.17 13.47
N PHE A 131 11.97 -6.77 14.74
CA PHE A 131 10.84 -5.99 15.24
C PHE A 131 10.66 -4.63 14.55
N TRP A 132 11.74 -3.85 14.37
CA TRP A 132 11.63 -2.50 13.84
C TRP A 132 11.15 -2.45 12.38
N PRO A 133 11.71 -3.22 11.43
CA PRO A 133 11.18 -3.29 10.07
C PRO A 133 9.71 -3.71 10.02
N LEU A 134 9.32 -4.67 10.88
CA LEU A 134 7.93 -5.11 10.98
C LEU A 134 7.01 -3.99 11.48
N ALA A 135 7.41 -3.29 12.55
CA ALA A 135 6.66 -2.16 13.12
C ALA A 135 6.51 -1.02 12.10
N LEU A 136 7.59 -0.65 11.40
CA LEU A 136 7.58 0.36 10.36
C LEU A 136 6.62 -0.01 9.21
N MET A 137 6.61 -1.28 8.78
CA MET A 137 5.70 -1.74 7.76
C MET A 137 4.25 -1.75 8.24
N ALA A 138 4.00 -2.11 9.50
CA ALA A 138 2.67 -2.02 10.10
C ALA A 138 2.16 -0.58 10.13
N VAL A 139 2.99 0.38 10.54
CA VAL A 139 2.68 1.82 10.51
C VAL A 139 2.45 2.30 9.08
N ALA A 140 3.24 1.84 8.11
CA ALA A 140 3.01 2.13 6.69
C ALA A 140 1.65 1.60 6.22
N GLY A 141 1.26 0.40 6.67
CA GLY A 141 -0.06 -0.19 6.38
C GLY A 141 -1.22 0.61 6.98
N LEU A 142 -1.06 1.13 8.20
CA LEU A 142 -2.02 2.08 8.79
C LEU A 142 -2.12 3.35 7.94
N GLY A 143 -0.98 3.94 7.56
CA GLY A 143 -0.94 5.13 6.71
C GLY A 143 -1.66 4.93 5.37
N TRP A 144 -1.37 3.81 4.68
CA TRP A 144 -2.04 3.46 3.43
C TRP A 144 -3.53 3.16 3.61
N GLY A 145 -3.92 2.54 4.74
CA GLY A 145 -5.32 2.30 5.10
C GLY A 145 -6.10 3.60 5.30
N VAL A 146 -5.55 4.57 6.06
CA VAL A 146 -6.13 5.89 6.24
C VAL A 146 -6.23 6.64 4.92
N TYR A 147 -5.15 6.65 4.12
CA TYR A 147 -5.13 7.22 2.78
C TYR A 147 -6.25 6.65 1.88
N SER A 148 -6.42 5.33 1.92
CA SER A 148 -7.45 4.63 1.14
C SER A 148 -8.86 4.96 1.60
N LEU A 149 -9.10 5.07 2.92
CA LEU A 149 -10.40 5.46 3.48
C LEU A 149 -10.82 6.86 3.05
N VAL A 150 -9.88 7.81 3.05
CA VAL A 150 -10.11 9.18 2.59
C VAL A 150 -10.33 9.21 1.07
N GLY A 151 -9.47 8.54 0.32
CA GLY A 151 -9.51 8.51 -1.15
C GLY A 151 -10.82 7.93 -1.73
N ARG A 152 -11.50 7.05 -0.99
CA ARG A 152 -12.82 6.50 -1.39
C ARG A 152 -13.92 7.56 -1.49
N LYS A 153 -13.75 8.71 -0.87
CA LYS A 153 -14.73 9.81 -0.84
C LYS A 153 -14.43 10.89 -1.88
N GLU A 154 -13.31 10.79 -2.59
CA GLU A 154 -12.91 11.78 -3.58
C GLU A 154 -13.72 11.66 -4.87
N VAL A 155 -14.17 12.80 -5.38
CA VAL A 155 -14.90 12.88 -6.66
C VAL A 155 -13.97 12.64 -7.85
N ASP A 156 -12.76 13.22 -7.81
CA ASP A 156 -11.69 12.96 -8.77
C ASP A 156 -10.46 12.38 -8.01
N PRO A 157 -10.38 11.04 -7.86
CA PRO A 157 -9.30 10.41 -7.12
C PRO A 157 -7.91 10.66 -7.75
N LEU A 158 -7.81 10.83 -9.06
CA LEU A 158 -6.55 11.09 -9.75
C LEU A 158 -6.02 12.48 -9.40
N ALA A 159 -6.84 13.53 -9.52
CA ALA A 159 -6.46 14.89 -9.15
C ALA A 159 -6.16 14.99 -7.64
N ALA A 160 -6.99 14.34 -6.81
CA ALA A 160 -6.77 14.29 -5.36
C ALA A 160 -5.44 13.61 -5.00
N THR A 161 -5.08 12.53 -5.71
CA THR A 161 -3.78 11.85 -5.52
C THR A 161 -2.62 12.75 -5.94
N ALA A 162 -2.70 13.44 -7.07
CA ALA A 162 -1.67 14.38 -7.50
C ALA A 162 -1.45 15.49 -6.44
N TRP A 163 -2.53 16.07 -5.92
CA TRP A 163 -2.44 17.06 -4.85
C TRP A 163 -1.89 16.48 -3.54
N ASN A 164 -2.25 15.26 -3.16
CA ASN A 164 -1.69 14.62 -1.97
C ASN A 164 -0.19 14.40 -2.09
N PHE A 165 0.29 14.00 -3.28
CA PHE A 165 1.72 13.87 -3.55
C PHE A 165 2.43 15.22 -3.47
N LEU A 166 1.90 16.26 -4.10
CA LEU A 166 2.47 17.63 -4.04
C LEU A 166 2.55 18.15 -2.60
N LEU A 167 1.46 18.00 -1.85
CA LEU A 167 1.41 18.48 -0.47
C LEU A 167 2.23 17.64 0.52
N ALA A 168 2.56 16.39 0.17
CA ALA A 168 3.48 15.59 0.96
C ALA A 168 4.95 15.99 0.76
N VAL A 169 5.30 16.69 -0.34
CA VAL A 169 6.68 17.11 -0.61
C VAL A 169 7.29 17.92 0.55
N PRO A 170 6.65 18.98 1.06
CA PRO A 170 7.25 19.75 2.17
C PRO A 170 7.42 18.96 3.46
N LEU A 171 6.73 17.83 3.63
CA LEU A 171 6.90 16.94 4.79
C LEU A 171 8.04 15.94 4.60
N VAL A 172 8.14 15.35 3.42
CA VAL A 172 9.06 14.23 3.15
C VAL A 172 10.42 14.73 2.67
N LEU A 173 10.46 15.84 1.91
CA LEU A 173 11.68 16.39 1.34
C LEU A 173 12.75 16.74 2.40
N PRO A 174 12.43 17.47 3.51
CA PRO A 174 13.43 17.76 4.53
C PRO A 174 14.00 16.50 5.18
N ILE A 175 13.18 15.47 5.39
CA ILE A 175 13.59 14.21 5.99
C ILE A 175 14.54 13.46 5.03
N GLY A 176 14.21 13.41 3.73
CA GLY A 176 15.06 12.80 2.71
C GLY A 176 16.38 13.53 2.50
N LEU A 177 16.38 14.88 2.58
CA LEU A 177 17.61 15.68 2.46
C LEU A 177 18.49 15.59 3.71
N ALA A 178 17.90 15.38 4.89
CA ALA A 178 18.62 15.13 6.14
C ALA A 178 19.15 13.70 6.26
N GLY A 179 18.88 12.85 5.27
CA GLY A 179 19.12 11.42 5.24
C GLY A 179 20.50 10.95 5.66
N GLY A 180 20.71 9.63 5.64
CA GLY A 180 21.91 8.98 6.18
C GLY A 180 23.19 9.28 5.40
N PRO A 181 24.34 8.77 5.89
CA PRO A 181 25.65 9.00 5.29
C PRO A 181 25.84 8.27 3.94
N GLU A 182 24.91 7.42 3.56
CA GLU A 182 24.96 6.63 2.31
C GLU A 182 24.55 7.52 1.13
N ARG A 183 25.47 7.71 0.19
CA ARG A 183 25.16 8.42 -1.06
C ARG A 183 24.43 7.48 -2.00
N PRO A 184 23.24 7.87 -2.52
CA PRO A 184 22.53 7.08 -3.51
C PRO A 184 23.40 6.84 -4.75
N ASP A 185 23.47 5.62 -5.23
CA ASP A 185 24.08 5.30 -6.51
C ASP A 185 23.06 5.41 -7.67
N ALA A 186 23.53 5.25 -8.92
CA ALA A 186 22.68 5.34 -10.10
C ALA A 186 21.57 4.29 -10.11
N THR A 187 21.83 3.09 -9.58
CA THR A 187 20.84 2.00 -9.48
C THR A 187 19.72 2.38 -8.50
N GLY A 188 20.07 2.81 -7.30
CA GLY A 188 19.10 3.24 -6.29
C GLY A 188 18.22 4.38 -6.77
N MET A 189 18.83 5.38 -7.42
CA MET A 189 18.09 6.51 -8.04
C MET A 189 17.13 6.04 -9.13
N ALA A 190 17.57 5.16 -10.04
CA ALA A 190 16.72 4.63 -11.11
C ALA A 190 15.56 3.82 -10.56
N LEU A 191 15.80 2.95 -9.55
CA LEU A 191 14.74 2.17 -8.89
C LEU A 191 13.72 3.06 -8.18
N ALA A 192 14.16 4.12 -7.50
CA ALA A 192 13.29 5.05 -6.81
C ALA A 192 12.45 5.88 -7.80
N VAL A 193 13.04 6.36 -8.90
CA VAL A 193 12.32 7.06 -9.98
C VAL A 193 11.31 6.13 -10.65
N LEU A 194 11.68 4.90 -10.98
CA LEU A 194 10.78 3.89 -11.56
C LEU A 194 9.62 3.58 -10.61
N SER A 195 9.91 3.41 -9.32
CA SER A 195 8.90 3.20 -8.28
C SER A 195 7.94 4.41 -8.17
N GLY A 196 8.44 5.62 -8.26
CA GLY A 196 7.64 6.84 -8.18
C GLY A 196 6.81 7.08 -9.44
N ALA A 197 7.45 7.19 -10.59
CA ALA A 197 6.80 7.58 -11.83
C ALA A 197 5.89 6.46 -12.38
N VAL A 198 6.41 5.23 -12.47
CA VAL A 198 5.68 4.14 -13.13
C VAL A 198 4.77 3.40 -12.16
N THR A 199 5.32 2.81 -11.09
CA THR A 199 4.51 1.91 -10.26
C THR A 199 3.61 2.66 -9.27
N SER A 200 3.95 3.90 -8.89
CA SER A 200 3.07 4.78 -8.13
C SER A 200 2.23 5.69 -9.05
N GLY A 201 2.84 6.54 -9.86
CA GLY A 201 2.13 7.51 -10.69
C GLY A 201 1.19 6.86 -11.71
N LEU A 202 1.74 6.14 -12.70
CA LEU A 202 0.94 5.42 -13.70
C LEU A 202 0.12 4.30 -13.08
N GLY A 203 0.65 3.59 -12.07
CA GLY A 203 -0.05 2.51 -11.38
C GLY A 203 -1.32 2.98 -10.69
N TYR A 204 -1.30 4.13 -10.03
CA TYR A 204 -2.49 4.73 -9.39
C TYR A 204 -3.47 5.26 -10.43
N ALA A 205 -2.98 5.94 -11.47
CA ALA A 205 -3.84 6.42 -12.55
C ALA A 205 -4.62 5.26 -13.20
N LEU A 206 -3.93 4.18 -13.54
CA LEU A 206 -4.55 2.97 -14.09
C LEU A 206 -5.54 2.33 -13.11
N TRP A 207 -5.16 2.25 -11.82
CA TRP A 207 -6.04 1.70 -10.79
C TRP A 207 -7.35 2.48 -10.68
N TYR A 208 -7.29 3.80 -10.62
CA TYR A 208 -8.48 4.64 -10.53
C TYR A 208 -9.34 4.62 -11.81
N ALA A 209 -8.73 4.41 -12.99
CA ALA A 209 -9.47 4.25 -14.23
C ALA A 209 -10.27 2.92 -14.27
N VAL A 210 -9.72 1.85 -13.69
CA VAL A 210 -10.33 0.50 -13.72
C VAL A 210 -11.25 0.25 -12.52
N LEU A 211 -10.98 0.86 -11.37
CA LEU A 211 -11.69 0.63 -10.10
C LEU A 211 -13.22 0.76 -10.20
N PRO A 212 -13.81 1.76 -10.88
CA PRO A 212 -15.26 1.89 -11.01
C PRO A 212 -15.92 0.72 -11.75
N GLN A 213 -15.17 0.09 -12.68
CA GLN A 213 -15.66 -1.04 -13.48
C GLN A 213 -15.60 -2.37 -12.69
N LEU A 214 -14.68 -2.50 -11.76
CA LEU A 214 -14.52 -3.72 -10.95
C LEU A 214 -15.54 -3.83 -9.84
N GLY A 215 -15.93 -2.71 -9.26
CA GLY A 215 -16.69 -2.67 -8.01
C GLY A 215 -15.86 -3.09 -6.79
N ALA A 216 -16.34 -2.76 -5.60
CA ALA A 216 -15.56 -2.90 -4.36
C ALA A 216 -15.10 -4.32 -4.04
N ALA A 217 -15.97 -5.32 -4.26
CA ALA A 217 -15.64 -6.72 -3.94
C ALA A 217 -14.53 -7.30 -4.83
N ARG A 218 -14.63 -7.06 -6.16
CA ARG A 218 -13.61 -7.53 -7.11
C ARG A 218 -12.29 -6.77 -6.93
N ALA A 219 -12.36 -5.48 -6.62
CA ALA A 219 -11.19 -4.67 -6.33
C ALA A 219 -10.45 -5.19 -5.09
N ALA A 220 -11.17 -5.52 -4.00
CA ALA A 220 -10.59 -6.12 -2.82
C ALA A 220 -9.91 -7.45 -3.13
N VAL A 221 -10.58 -8.36 -3.85
CA VAL A 221 -10.00 -9.65 -4.25
C VAL A 221 -8.76 -9.46 -5.14
N ALA A 222 -8.79 -8.52 -6.09
CA ALA A 222 -7.63 -8.23 -6.93
C ALA A 222 -6.41 -7.81 -6.10
N GLN A 223 -6.59 -6.99 -5.07
CA GLN A 223 -5.50 -6.55 -4.19
C GLN A 223 -4.85 -7.70 -3.40
N LEU A 224 -5.56 -8.80 -3.16
CA LEU A 224 -4.99 -9.98 -2.49
C LEU A 224 -3.86 -10.65 -3.29
N THR A 225 -3.78 -10.38 -4.58
CA THR A 225 -2.71 -10.93 -5.43
C THR A 225 -1.38 -10.19 -5.23
N VAL A 226 -1.39 -8.99 -4.65
CA VAL A 226 -0.18 -8.15 -4.53
C VAL A 226 0.92 -8.82 -3.69
N PRO A 227 0.67 -9.35 -2.48
CA PRO A 227 1.71 -10.03 -1.71
C PRO A 227 2.28 -11.25 -2.43
N VAL A 228 1.44 -11.98 -3.18
CA VAL A 228 1.90 -13.15 -3.95
C VAL A 228 2.82 -12.72 -5.08
N PHE A 229 2.45 -11.70 -5.87
CA PHE A 229 3.32 -11.17 -6.91
C PHE A 229 4.60 -10.53 -6.35
N ALA A 230 4.53 -9.88 -5.18
CA ALA A 230 5.71 -9.35 -4.52
C ALA A 230 6.67 -10.47 -4.07
N ALA A 231 6.13 -11.54 -3.50
CA ALA A 231 6.92 -12.72 -3.12
C ALA A 231 7.56 -13.40 -4.33
N LEU A 232 6.81 -13.60 -5.41
CA LEU A 232 7.34 -14.16 -6.66
C LEU A 232 8.41 -13.24 -7.29
N GLY A 233 8.17 -11.93 -7.30
CA GLY A 233 9.14 -10.96 -7.78
C GLY A 233 10.41 -10.93 -6.93
N GLY A 234 10.30 -11.00 -5.61
CA GLY A 234 11.41 -11.13 -4.68
C GLY A 234 12.21 -12.42 -4.91
N ALA A 235 11.52 -13.55 -5.09
CA ALA A 235 12.17 -14.82 -5.38
C ALA A 235 12.97 -14.79 -6.69
N VAL A 236 12.39 -14.23 -7.75
CA VAL A 236 13.01 -14.24 -9.10
C VAL A 236 14.11 -13.19 -9.24
N LEU A 237 13.90 -11.97 -8.71
CA LEU A 237 14.80 -10.84 -8.93
C LEU A 237 15.80 -10.62 -7.80
N LEU A 238 15.47 -11.06 -6.58
CA LEU A 238 16.29 -10.81 -5.39
C LEU A 238 16.74 -12.10 -4.70
N ALA A 239 16.39 -13.28 -5.26
CA ALA A 239 16.65 -14.59 -4.67
C ALA A 239 16.06 -14.78 -3.25
N GLU A 240 14.98 -14.04 -2.92
CA GLU A 240 14.26 -14.10 -1.65
C GLU A 240 13.17 -15.18 -1.72
N TRP A 241 13.51 -16.42 -1.43
CA TRP A 241 12.57 -17.54 -1.47
C TRP A 241 11.73 -17.60 -0.20
N PRO A 242 10.38 -17.44 -0.29
CA PRO A 242 9.52 -17.46 0.88
C PRO A 242 9.49 -18.83 1.55
N GLY A 243 9.75 -18.86 2.85
CA GLY A 243 9.66 -20.08 3.66
C GLY A 243 8.22 -20.54 3.93
N PRO A 244 8.03 -21.75 4.51
CA PRO A 244 6.70 -22.29 4.81
C PRO A 244 5.85 -21.39 5.72
N GLN A 245 6.49 -20.69 6.67
CA GLN A 245 5.81 -19.74 7.56
C GLN A 245 5.15 -18.59 6.80
N PHE A 246 5.82 -18.05 5.76
CA PHE A 246 5.25 -17.02 4.89
C PHE A 246 3.98 -17.53 4.21
N TRP A 247 4.01 -18.73 3.63
CA TRP A 247 2.86 -19.27 2.90
C TRP A 247 1.66 -19.55 3.81
N LEU A 248 1.92 -20.02 5.05
CA LEU A 248 0.86 -20.20 6.04
C LEU A 248 0.27 -18.85 6.46
N ALA A 249 1.09 -17.86 6.75
CA ALA A 249 0.64 -16.51 7.09
C ALA A 249 -0.10 -15.87 5.92
N ALA A 250 0.39 -16.02 4.68
CA ALA A 250 -0.28 -15.54 3.48
C ALA A 250 -1.67 -16.19 3.32
N ALA A 251 -1.78 -17.50 3.51
CA ALA A 251 -3.06 -18.19 3.45
C ALA A 251 -4.06 -17.65 4.49
N LEU A 252 -3.61 -17.36 5.71
CA LEU A 252 -4.46 -16.79 6.78
C LEU A 252 -4.87 -15.34 6.44
N VAL A 253 -3.92 -14.47 6.08
CA VAL A 253 -4.21 -13.05 5.77
C VAL A 253 -5.11 -12.96 4.54
N LEU A 254 -4.71 -13.58 3.43
CA LEU A 254 -5.43 -13.49 2.16
C LEU A 254 -6.78 -14.22 2.23
N GLY A 255 -6.82 -15.37 2.89
CA GLY A 255 -8.06 -16.11 3.17
C GLY A 255 -9.02 -15.30 4.03
N GLY A 256 -8.52 -14.66 5.08
CA GLY A 256 -9.31 -13.76 5.94
C GLY A 256 -9.93 -12.60 5.15
N VAL A 257 -9.14 -11.94 4.30
CA VAL A 257 -9.66 -10.86 3.45
C VAL A 257 -10.65 -11.38 2.41
N ALA A 258 -10.40 -12.53 1.81
CA ALA A 258 -11.35 -13.17 0.88
C ALA A 258 -12.70 -13.43 1.56
N VAL A 259 -12.70 -14.04 2.76
CA VAL A 259 -13.90 -14.29 3.56
C VAL A 259 -14.63 -12.99 3.88
N ALA A 260 -13.91 -11.94 4.30
CA ALA A 260 -14.49 -10.62 4.60
C ALA A 260 -15.15 -9.97 3.38
N SER A 261 -14.65 -10.25 2.17
CA SER A 261 -15.08 -9.63 0.90
C SER A 261 -16.24 -10.34 0.21
N LEU A 262 -16.67 -11.52 0.68
CA LEU A 262 -17.78 -12.25 0.08
C LEU A 262 -19.09 -11.45 0.12
N PRO A 263 -19.91 -11.47 -0.94
CA PRO A 263 -21.19 -10.77 -0.96
C PRO A 263 -22.16 -11.37 0.06
N GLN A 264 -23.01 -10.53 0.66
CA GLN A 264 -24.07 -10.99 1.55
C GLN A 264 -25.16 -11.66 0.72
N ARG A 265 -25.40 -12.96 0.93
CA ARG A 265 -26.64 -13.57 0.42
C ARG A 265 -27.81 -12.93 1.16
N SER A 266 -28.62 -12.13 0.46
CA SER A 266 -29.87 -11.65 0.99
C SER A 266 -30.80 -12.85 1.22
N LEU A 267 -31.14 -13.13 2.48
CA LEU A 267 -32.14 -14.13 2.84
C LEU A 267 -33.60 -13.66 2.57
N THR A 268 -33.75 -12.58 1.80
CA THR A 268 -35.05 -11.96 1.48
C THR A 268 -35.65 -12.53 0.20
N ASN A 269 -35.84 -13.85 0.08
CA ASN A 269 -36.74 -14.40 -0.95
C ASN A 269 -37.37 -15.74 -0.55
N ARG A 270 -37.92 -15.85 0.69
CA ARG A 270 -38.72 -17.02 1.11
C ARG A 270 -40.01 -16.67 1.82
N SER A 271 -40.61 -15.53 1.51
CA SER A 271 -41.94 -15.19 2.09
C SER A 271 -42.87 -14.56 1.07
N SER A 272 -42.88 -15.09 -0.16
CA SER A 272 -43.94 -14.79 -1.14
C SER A 272 -44.07 -15.97 -2.11
N GLN A 273 -44.53 -17.11 -1.61
CA GLN A 273 -45.31 -18.12 -2.36
C GLN A 273 -46.36 -18.69 -1.48
#